data_ee2d94896ea2b89b3b44bcc8de8d20ec
#
_entry.id   ee2d94896ea2b89b3b44bcc8de8d20ec
#
_cell.length_a   1.000
_cell.length_b   1.000
_cell.length_c   1.000
_cell.angle_alpha   90.00
_cell.angle_beta   90.00
_cell.angle_gamma   90.00
#
_symmetry.space_group_name_H-M   'P 1'
#
loop_
_entity.id
_entity.type
_entity.pdbx_description
1 polymer ?
#
loop_
_entity_poly.entity_id
_entity_poly.type
_entity_poly.pdbx_seq_one_letter_code
_entity_poly.pdbx_strand_id
1 'polypeptide(L)'
;MSHLRTQYNNEIVVGLMDRFGYKNVMEVPKLIKIVLNMGLGEAIQNIKILDSAVQELSLIAGQKPVVTRARKSIAAFKLRAGMPIGCMVTLRGVRMYDFLTRLVNVGLPRVRDFRGVSSKGFDGRGSYSLGIKEHIIFPEIDYDKMDKIKGLSVTIVTSARSDEEGKALLQLMGMPFRN
;
A
#
# COMPACT_ATOMS: atom_id res chain seq x y z
N MET A 1 11.39 -17.78 -2.35
CA MET A 1 9.92 -17.53 -2.30
C MET A 1 9.67 -16.62 -1.11
N SER A 2 8.72 -15.70 -1.18
CA SER A 2 8.38 -14.86 -0.02
C SER A 2 7.82 -15.72 1.11
N HIS A 3 8.35 -15.55 2.32
CA HIS A 3 7.92 -16.28 3.53
C HIS A 3 6.40 -16.16 3.74
N LEU A 4 5.85 -14.95 3.58
CA LEU A 4 4.42 -14.68 3.75
C LEU A 4 3.55 -15.41 2.71
N ARG A 5 4.05 -15.62 1.48
CA ARG A 5 3.33 -16.40 0.47
C ARG A 5 3.26 -17.88 0.84
N THR A 6 4.33 -18.41 1.40
CA THR A 6 4.35 -19.81 1.89
C THR A 6 3.43 -19.97 3.09
N GLN A 7 3.45 -19.02 4.01
CA GLN A 7 2.55 -18.99 5.16
C GLN A 7 1.07 -18.88 4.73
N TYR A 8 0.78 -18.06 3.71
CA TYR A 8 -0.57 -17.96 3.16
C TYR A 8 -1.08 -19.32 2.69
N ASN A 9 -0.29 -20.07 1.91
CA ASN A 9 -0.71 -21.36 1.35
C ASN A 9 -0.87 -22.45 2.42
N ASN A 10 -0.02 -22.47 3.45
CA ASN A 10 0.05 -23.56 4.42
C ASN A 10 -0.87 -23.36 5.64
N GLU A 11 -1.02 -22.11 6.09
CA GLU A 11 -1.68 -21.80 7.37
C GLU A 11 -2.91 -20.91 7.19
N ILE A 12 -2.79 -19.81 6.42
CA ILE A 12 -3.84 -18.80 6.34
C ILE A 12 -5.06 -19.32 5.60
N VAL A 13 -4.86 -20.07 4.52
CA VAL A 13 -5.96 -20.68 3.76
C VAL A 13 -6.77 -21.61 4.64
N VAL A 14 -6.14 -22.47 5.42
CA VAL A 14 -6.81 -23.39 6.34
C VAL A 14 -7.59 -22.61 7.40
N GLY A 15 -6.97 -21.62 8.05
CA GLY A 15 -7.63 -20.82 9.07
C GLY A 15 -8.82 -20.02 8.56
N LEU A 16 -8.80 -19.55 7.30
CA LEU A 16 -9.94 -18.86 6.67
C LEU A 16 -11.05 -19.85 6.29
N MET A 17 -10.70 -21.04 5.83
CA MET A 17 -11.69 -22.08 5.53
C MET A 17 -12.47 -22.48 6.78
N ASP A 18 -11.77 -22.69 7.89
CA ASP A 18 -12.41 -23.06 9.17
C ASP A 18 -13.28 -21.91 9.71
N ARG A 19 -12.84 -20.65 9.57
CA ARG A 19 -13.55 -19.49 10.10
C ARG A 19 -14.82 -19.14 9.32
N PHE A 20 -14.80 -19.24 7.99
CA PHE A 20 -15.92 -18.83 7.12
C PHE A 20 -16.66 -19.99 6.47
N GLY A 21 -16.19 -21.23 6.66
CA GLY A 21 -16.87 -22.44 6.15
C GLY A 21 -16.83 -22.56 4.63
N TYR A 22 -15.76 -22.11 3.98
CA TYR A 22 -15.61 -22.25 2.53
C TYR A 22 -15.56 -23.73 2.11
N LYS A 23 -16.29 -24.07 1.07
CA LYS A 23 -16.32 -25.45 0.52
C LYS A 23 -15.17 -25.70 -0.46
N ASN A 24 -14.65 -24.65 -1.07
CA ASN A 24 -13.60 -24.72 -2.07
C ASN A 24 -12.44 -23.79 -1.73
N VAL A 25 -11.21 -24.27 -1.83
CA VAL A 25 -9.99 -23.48 -1.63
C VAL A 25 -9.94 -22.25 -2.57
N MET A 26 -10.55 -22.33 -3.75
CA MET A 26 -10.59 -21.21 -4.70
C MET A 26 -11.53 -20.06 -4.28
N GLU A 27 -12.40 -20.28 -3.30
CA GLU A 27 -13.26 -19.22 -2.73
C GLU A 27 -12.54 -18.39 -1.67
N VAL A 28 -11.46 -18.95 -1.10
CA VAL A 28 -10.69 -18.30 -0.04
C VAL A 28 -10.11 -16.96 -0.54
N PRO A 29 -10.31 -15.86 0.20
CA PRO A 29 -9.79 -14.56 -0.19
C PRO A 29 -8.28 -14.56 -0.26
N LYS A 30 -7.74 -13.89 -1.30
CA LYS A 30 -6.31 -13.74 -1.56
C LYS A 30 -5.95 -12.30 -1.91
N LEU A 31 -4.68 -11.96 -1.77
CA LEU A 31 -4.16 -10.70 -2.27
C LEU A 31 -4.09 -10.72 -3.80
N ILE A 32 -4.60 -9.66 -4.43
CA ILE A 32 -4.57 -9.48 -5.89
C ILE A 32 -3.43 -8.55 -6.29
N LYS A 33 -3.35 -7.40 -5.65
CA LYS A 33 -2.33 -6.36 -5.89
C LYS A 33 -2.23 -5.41 -4.71
N ILE A 34 -1.08 -4.72 -4.61
CA ILE A 34 -0.90 -3.57 -3.74
C ILE A 34 -0.56 -2.37 -4.62
N VAL A 35 -1.26 -1.27 -4.44
CA VAL A 35 -1.03 -0.02 -5.14
C VAL A 35 -0.44 0.98 -4.16
N LEU A 36 0.73 1.51 -4.49
CA LEU A 36 1.37 2.59 -3.76
C LEU A 36 1.20 3.87 -4.57
N ASN A 37 0.77 4.94 -3.93
CA ASN A 37 0.57 6.22 -4.58
C ASN A 37 1.11 7.37 -3.72
N MET A 38 1.84 8.27 -4.36
CA MET A 38 2.27 9.54 -3.80
C MET A 38 1.62 10.68 -4.58
N GLY A 39 0.72 11.43 -3.93
CA GLY A 39 0.13 12.64 -4.48
C GLY A 39 1.03 13.84 -4.16
N LEU A 40 1.49 14.55 -5.18
CA LEU A 40 2.44 15.65 -5.07
C LEU A 40 1.87 16.91 -5.69
N GLY A 41 0.98 17.60 -4.96
CA GLY A 41 0.41 18.86 -5.43
C GLY A 41 1.45 19.96 -5.68
N GLU A 42 2.55 19.94 -4.94
CA GLU A 42 3.67 20.89 -5.08
C GLU A 42 4.50 20.66 -6.37
N ALA A 43 4.42 19.48 -6.98
CA ALA A 43 5.09 19.16 -8.24
C ALA A 43 4.64 20.07 -9.42
N ILE A 44 3.47 20.71 -9.29
CA ILE A 44 2.97 21.71 -10.25
C ILE A 44 3.93 22.90 -10.33
N GLN A 45 4.54 23.29 -9.21
CA GLN A 45 5.47 24.41 -9.13
C GLN A 45 6.93 23.97 -9.30
N ASN A 46 7.29 22.77 -8.83
CA ASN A 46 8.66 22.26 -8.86
C ASN A 46 8.70 20.80 -9.28
N ILE A 47 9.10 20.58 -10.52
CA ILE A 47 9.22 19.23 -11.13
C ILE A 47 10.27 18.35 -10.44
N LYS A 48 11.31 18.95 -9.83
CA LYS A 48 12.37 18.19 -9.13
C LYS A 48 11.84 17.37 -7.96
N ILE A 49 10.78 17.86 -7.29
CA ILE A 49 10.10 17.13 -6.20
C ILE A 49 9.51 15.80 -6.71
N LEU A 50 9.02 15.80 -7.94
CA LEU A 50 8.48 14.59 -8.55
C LEU A 50 9.58 13.57 -8.88
N ASP A 51 10.72 14.03 -9.42
CA ASP A 51 11.84 13.14 -9.75
C ASP A 51 12.41 12.48 -8.49
N SER A 52 12.58 13.25 -7.41
CA SER A 52 12.94 12.72 -6.09
C SER A 52 11.93 11.68 -5.60
N ALA A 53 10.63 11.98 -5.67
CA ALA A 53 9.58 11.04 -5.24
C ALA A 53 9.54 9.75 -6.07
N VAL A 54 9.79 9.83 -7.37
CA VAL A 54 9.89 8.64 -8.24
C VAL A 54 11.07 7.76 -7.82
N GLN A 55 12.22 8.35 -7.50
CA GLN A 55 13.38 7.61 -7.00
C GLN A 55 13.09 6.94 -5.65
N GLU A 56 12.57 7.70 -4.68
CA GLU A 56 12.21 7.21 -3.36
C GLU A 56 11.17 6.07 -3.43
N LEU A 57 10.10 6.27 -4.20
CA LEU A 57 9.07 5.23 -4.38
C LEU A 57 9.63 4.00 -5.10
N SER A 58 10.59 4.17 -6.01
CA SER A 58 11.28 3.05 -6.67
C SER A 58 12.08 2.21 -5.69
N LEU A 59 12.76 2.84 -4.72
CA LEU A 59 13.50 2.16 -3.65
C LEU A 59 12.55 1.36 -2.75
N ILE A 60 11.44 1.97 -2.31
CA ILE A 60 10.44 1.33 -1.47
C ILE A 60 9.78 0.13 -2.18
N ALA A 61 9.42 0.32 -3.46
CA ALA A 61 8.67 -0.68 -4.22
C ALA A 61 9.53 -1.79 -4.84
N GLY A 62 10.83 -1.52 -5.05
CA GLY A 62 11.70 -2.38 -5.86
C GLY A 62 11.30 -2.44 -7.33
N GLN A 63 10.53 -1.44 -7.79
CA GLN A 63 9.99 -1.35 -9.15
C GLN A 63 9.82 0.11 -9.55
N LYS A 64 10.13 0.45 -10.82
CA LYS A 64 9.99 1.82 -11.33
C LYS A 64 8.53 2.28 -11.31
N PRO A 65 8.22 3.41 -10.63
CA PRO A 65 6.88 3.99 -10.61
C PRO A 65 6.51 4.63 -11.94
N VAL A 66 5.20 4.80 -12.13
CA VAL A 66 4.63 5.56 -13.26
C VAL A 66 4.25 6.94 -12.76
N VAL A 67 4.63 7.98 -13.49
CA VAL A 67 4.21 9.37 -13.22
C VAL A 67 2.75 9.53 -13.58
N THR A 68 1.95 9.98 -12.62
CA THR A 68 0.53 10.26 -12.82
C THR A 68 0.33 11.70 -13.26
N ARG A 69 -0.52 11.89 -14.29
CA ARG A 69 -0.81 13.19 -14.90
C ARG A 69 -2.26 13.60 -14.68
N ALA A 70 -2.49 14.90 -14.58
CA ALA A 70 -3.83 15.44 -14.45
C ALA A 70 -4.69 15.14 -15.68
N ARG A 71 -5.90 14.66 -15.47
CA ARG A 71 -6.87 14.37 -16.54
C ARG A 71 -7.66 15.59 -16.97
N LYS A 72 -7.89 16.52 -16.05
CA LYS A 72 -8.68 17.74 -16.26
C LYS A 72 -7.92 18.96 -15.77
N SER A 73 -8.15 20.11 -16.37
CA SER A 73 -7.65 21.39 -15.90
C SER A 73 -8.56 21.93 -14.79
N ILE A 74 -7.96 22.41 -13.70
CA ILE A 74 -8.68 23.00 -12.56
C ILE A 74 -7.99 24.31 -12.20
N ALA A 75 -8.64 25.44 -12.49
CA ALA A 75 -8.08 26.78 -12.31
C ALA A 75 -7.74 27.11 -10.85
N ALA A 76 -8.57 26.67 -9.89
CA ALA A 76 -8.37 26.87 -8.46
C ALA A 76 -7.03 26.30 -7.97
N PHE A 77 -6.55 25.19 -8.56
CA PHE A 77 -5.28 24.56 -8.23
C PHE A 77 -4.14 24.93 -9.20
N LYS A 78 -4.37 25.86 -10.13
CA LYS A 78 -3.42 26.22 -11.21
C LYS A 78 -2.95 24.99 -12.02
N LEU A 79 -3.83 24.00 -12.17
CA LEU A 79 -3.57 22.70 -12.78
C LEU A 79 -4.10 22.69 -14.21
N ARG A 80 -3.27 22.23 -15.15
CA ARG A 80 -3.65 21.98 -16.55
C ARG A 80 -3.65 20.48 -16.83
N ALA A 81 -4.51 20.04 -17.73
CA ALA A 81 -4.50 18.67 -18.22
C ALA A 81 -3.11 18.29 -18.74
N GLY A 82 -2.65 17.07 -18.43
CA GLY A 82 -1.33 16.59 -18.79
C GLY A 82 -0.19 16.94 -17.81
N MET A 83 -0.39 17.86 -16.87
CA MET A 83 0.64 18.19 -15.87
C MET A 83 0.89 17.02 -14.92
N PRO A 84 2.16 16.72 -14.59
CA PRO A 84 2.49 15.67 -13.63
C PRO A 84 2.11 16.11 -12.21
N ILE A 85 1.39 15.24 -11.47
CA ILE A 85 0.86 15.55 -10.12
C ILE A 85 1.17 14.49 -9.08
N GLY A 86 1.86 13.43 -9.45
CA GLY A 86 2.22 12.36 -8.53
C GLY A 86 2.87 11.19 -9.22
N CYS A 87 3.12 10.15 -8.45
CA CYS A 87 3.63 8.88 -8.97
C CYS A 87 2.94 7.70 -8.27
N MET A 88 2.81 6.60 -8.98
CA MET A 88 2.20 5.38 -8.46
C MET A 88 2.92 4.13 -8.96
N VAL A 89 2.81 3.05 -8.20
CA VAL A 89 3.30 1.74 -8.59
C VAL A 89 2.30 0.67 -8.17
N THR A 90 2.11 -0.35 -9.01
CA THR A 90 1.29 -1.52 -8.71
C THR A 90 2.18 -2.72 -8.53
N LEU A 91 2.14 -3.32 -7.35
CA LEU A 91 2.89 -4.52 -6.98
C LEU A 91 2.00 -5.76 -7.10
N ARG A 92 2.54 -6.84 -7.66
CA ARG A 92 1.89 -8.14 -7.81
C ARG A 92 2.89 -9.26 -7.53
N GLY A 93 2.36 -10.47 -7.29
CA GLY A 93 3.17 -11.67 -7.10
C GLY A 93 4.13 -11.56 -5.92
N VAL A 94 5.37 -11.97 -6.10
CA VAL A 94 6.39 -12.00 -5.03
C VAL A 94 6.63 -10.63 -4.42
N ARG A 95 6.80 -9.60 -5.27
CA ARG A 95 7.05 -8.21 -4.81
C ARG A 95 5.93 -7.66 -3.92
N MET A 96 4.69 -8.04 -4.17
CA MET A 96 3.53 -7.67 -3.35
C MET A 96 3.65 -8.25 -1.93
N TYR A 97 3.97 -9.53 -1.80
CA TYR A 97 4.14 -10.17 -0.50
C TYR A 97 5.38 -9.64 0.24
N ASP A 98 6.48 -9.41 -0.47
CA ASP A 98 7.70 -8.85 0.12
C ASP A 98 7.47 -7.43 0.65
N PHE A 99 6.74 -6.60 -0.10
CA PHE A 99 6.35 -5.26 0.35
C PHE A 99 5.45 -5.33 1.59
N LEU A 100 4.42 -6.21 1.59
CA LEU A 100 3.53 -6.34 2.75
C LEU A 100 4.29 -6.80 3.99
N THR A 101 5.21 -7.75 3.86
CA THR A 101 6.07 -8.21 4.96
C THR A 101 6.90 -7.06 5.54
N ARG A 102 7.52 -6.23 4.69
CA ARG A 102 8.29 -5.06 5.15
C ARG A 102 7.39 -4.00 5.79
N LEU A 103 6.23 -3.74 5.21
CA LEU A 103 5.26 -2.80 5.76
C LEU A 103 4.85 -3.20 7.18
N VAL A 104 4.46 -4.46 7.38
CA VAL A 104 3.94 -4.96 8.66
C VAL A 104 5.04 -5.07 9.72
N ASN A 105 6.19 -5.64 9.37
CA ASN A 105 7.23 -5.97 10.34
C ASN A 105 8.21 -4.82 10.61
N VAL A 106 8.39 -3.91 9.66
CA VAL A 106 9.40 -2.85 9.75
C VAL A 106 8.77 -1.47 9.68
N GLY A 107 7.91 -1.21 8.68
CA GLY A 107 7.35 0.11 8.43
C GLY A 107 6.39 0.57 9.52
N LEU A 108 5.33 -0.20 9.78
CA LEU A 108 4.30 0.18 10.75
C LEU A 108 4.84 0.36 12.18
N PRO A 109 5.74 -0.50 12.72
CA PRO A 109 6.30 -0.28 14.05
C PRO A 109 7.13 1.01 14.19
N ARG A 110 7.64 1.57 13.08
CA ARG A 110 8.39 2.83 13.05
C ARG A 110 7.53 4.08 12.99
N VAL A 111 6.22 3.93 12.79
CA VAL A 111 5.29 5.07 12.83
C VAL A 111 5.24 5.64 14.24
N ARG A 112 5.36 6.98 14.36
CA ARG A 112 5.23 7.66 15.66
C ARG A 112 3.88 7.36 16.29
N ASP A 113 3.89 7.06 17.61
CA ASP A 113 2.70 6.78 18.42
C ASP A 113 1.77 5.73 17.78
N PHE A 114 2.37 4.70 17.16
CA PHE A 114 1.63 3.65 16.51
C PHE A 114 0.77 2.87 17.50
N ARG A 115 -0.55 2.90 17.30
CA ARG A 115 -1.57 2.19 18.11
C ARG A 115 -2.39 1.20 17.29
N GLY A 116 -1.85 0.73 16.18
CA GLY A 116 -2.56 -0.09 15.21
C GLY A 116 -3.21 0.72 14.08
N VAL A 117 -3.52 0.04 12.99
CA VAL A 117 -4.19 0.62 11.82
C VAL A 117 -5.71 0.60 12.00
N SER A 118 -6.39 1.64 11.49
CA SER A 118 -7.83 1.76 11.60
C SER A 118 -8.55 0.71 10.75
N SER A 119 -9.55 0.05 11.31
CA SER A 119 -10.43 -0.87 10.56
C SER A 119 -11.42 -0.15 9.62
N LYS A 120 -11.50 1.19 9.67
CA LYS A 120 -12.41 1.99 8.82
C LYS A 120 -11.88 2.21 7.38
N GLY A 121 -10.70 1.71 7.06
CA GLY A 121 -10.08 1.87 5.73
C GLY A 121 -10.54 0.85 4.69
N PHE A 122 -11.52 0.01 4.98
CA PHE A 122 -12.12 -0.93 4.02
C PHE A 122 -13.15 -0.24 3.12
N ASP A 123 -13.31 -0.75 1.90
CA ASP A 123 -14.13 -0.17 0.84
C ASP A 123 -15.55 -0.79 0.71
N GLY A 124 -15.93 -1.69 1.62
CA GLY A 124 -17.19 -2.46 1.55
C GLY A 124 -17.08 -3.77 0.74
N ARG A 125 -15.92 -4.00 0.09
CA ARG A 125 -15.65 -5.19 -0.74
C ARG A 125 -14.36 -5.90 -0.35
N GLY A 126 -13.88 -5.65 0.87
CA GLY A 126 -12.70 -6.31 1.42
C GLY A 126 -11.34 -5.78 0.96
N SER A 127 -11.28 -4.70 0.18
CA SER A 127 -10.03 -4.01 -0.12
C SER A 127 -9.76 -2.94 0.93
N TYR A 128 -8.49 -2.76 1.29
CA TYR A 128 -8.08 -1.90 2.40
C TYR A 128 -7.14 -0.79 1.94
N SER A 129 -7.40 0.44 2.39
CA SER A 129 -6.57 1.60 2.11
C SER A 129 -6.00 2.20 3.37
N LEU A 130 -4.68 2.45 3.38
CA LEU A 130 -3.91 3.01 4.48
C LEU A 130 -3.16 4.25 4.01
N GLY A 131 -3.30 5.36 4.73
CA GLY A 131 -2.50 6.57 4.55
C GLY A 131 -1.33 6.59 5.53
N ILE A 132 -0.13 6.70 5.01
CA ILE A 132 1.11 6.88 5.76
C ILE A 132 1.53 8.34 5.60
N LYS A 133 1.65 9.06 6.71
CA LYS A 133 2.01 10.48 6.68
C LYS A 133 3.48 10.72 6.28
N GLU A 134 4.35 9.81 6.68
CA GLU A 134 5.79 9.94 6.54
C GLU A 134 6.37 8.68 5.88
N HIS A 135 6.83 8.75 4.65
CA HIS A 135 7.42 7.61 3.95
C HIS A 135 8.79 7.17 4.51
N ILE A 136 9.38 7.97 5.39
CA ILE A 136 10.62 7.70 6.09
C ILE A 136 10.58 6.45 7.02
N ILE A 137 9.40 5.92 7.28
CA ILE A 137 9.25 4.66 8.02
C ILE A 137 9.93 3.47 7.33
N PHE A 138 10.16 3.58 6.02
CA PHE A 138 10.88 2.56 5.25
C PHE A 138 12.38 2.75 5.37
N PRO A 139 13.14 1.71 5.78
CA PRO A 139 14.59 1.81 5.99
C PRO A 139 15.40 2.07 4.72
N GLU A 140 14.80 1.84 3.56
CA GLU A 140 15.41 2.09 2.25
C GLU A 140 15.57 3.59 1.94
N ILE A 141 14.87 4.45 2.69
CA ILE A 141 14.92 5.91 2.52
C ILE A 141 15.97 6.49 3.44
N ASP A 142 16.95 7.17 2.84
CA ASP A 142 17.99 7.90 3.53
C ASP A 142 17.50 9.32 3.88
N TYR A 143 17.48 9.65 5.17
CA TYR A 143 17.02 10.94 5.65
C TYR A 143 17.83 12.11 5.09
N ASP A 144 19.14 11.92 4.96
CA ASP A 144 20.07 12.97 4.53
C ASP A 144 19.96 13.33 3.04
N LYS A 145 19.39 12.42 2.24
CA LYS A 145 19.19 12.60 0.78
C LYS A 145 17.79 13.06 0.41
N MET A 146 16.92 13.21 1.39
CA MET A 146 15.51 13.52 1.19
C MET A 146 15.27 15.04 1.21
N ASP A 147 14.62 15.57 0.17
CA ASP A 147 14.25 16.98 0.11
C ASP A 147 13.13 17.34 1.09
N LYS A 148 12.12 16.48 1.21
CA LYS A 148 10.92 16.72 2.02
C LYS A 148 10.24 15.40 2.40
N ILE A 149 9.61 15.39 3.58
CA ILE A 149 8.73 14.29 4.00
C ILE A 149 7.49 14.27 3.12
N LYS A 150 7.20 13.10 2.53
CA LYS A 150 6.07 12.90 1.62
C LYS A 150 5.11 11.86 2.19
N GLY A 151 3.82 12.07 1.98
CA GLY A 151 2.80 11.08 2.31
C GLY A 151 2.74 9.96 1.28
N LEU A 152 2.42 8.76 1.73
CA LEU A 152 2.26 7.56 0.91
C LEU A 152 0.90 6.94 1.18
N SER A 153 0.12 6.70 0.13
CA SER A 153 -1.10 5.91 0.20
C SER A 153 -0.81 4.48 -0.24
N VAL A 154 -1.21 3.52 0.58
CA VAL A 154 -1.09 2.08 0.31
C VAL A 154 -2.49 1.50 0.18
N THR A 155 -2.85 0.97 -0.98
CA THR A 155 -4.13 0.29 -1.21
C THR A 155 -3.87 -1.19 -1.45
N ILE A 156 -4.41 -2.03 -0.58
CA ILE A 156 -4.29 -3.49 -0.63
C ILE A 156 -5.60 -4.02 -1.22
N VAL A 157 -5.54 -4.54 -2.43
CA VAL A 157 -6.70 -5.10 -3.13
C VAL A 157 -6.72 -6.61 -2.92
N THR A 158 -7.85 -7.08 -2.39
CA THR A 158 -8.09 -8.51 -2.13
C THR A 158 -9.20 -9.05 -3.03
N SER A 159 -9.38 -10.36 -3.03
CA SER A 159 -10.51 -11.03 -3.67
C SER A 159 -11.68 -11.31 -2.70
N ALA A 160 -11.62 -10.77 -1.49
CA ALA A 160 -12.69 -10.90 -0.51
C ALA A 160 -14.00 -10.30 -1.05
N ARG A 161 -15.12 -10.83 -0.58
CA ARG A 161 -16.47 -10.35 -0.94
C ARG A 161 -17.02 -9.36 0.08
N SER A 162 -16.50 -9.41 1.31
CA SER A 162 -16.89 -8.55 2.41
C SER A 162 -15.67 -7.99 3.15
N ASP A 163 -15.87 -6.91 3.90
CA ASP A 163 -14.82 -6.31 4.72
C ASP A 163 -14.38 -7.24 5.86
N GLU A 164 -15.28 -8.09 6.36
CA GLU A 164 -14.96 -9.07 7.39
C GLU A 164 -13.96 -10.12 6.90
N GLU A 165 -14.18 -10.65 5.69
CA GLU A 165 -13.25 -11.57 5.05
C GLU A 165 -11.91 -10.92 4.78
N GLY A 166 -11.92 -9.68 4.23
CA GLY A 166 -10.70 -8.90 3.98
C GLY A 166 -9.92 -8.60 5.26
N LYS A 167 -10.63 -8.22 6.34
CA LYS A 167 -10.01 -7.98 7.64
C LYS A 167 -9.38 -9.25 8.22
N ALA A 168 -10.09 -10.37 8.17
CA ALA A 168 -9.59 -11.64 8.66
C ALA A 168 -8.34 -12.08 7.89
N LEU A 169 -8.34 -11.94 6.56
CA LEU A 169 -7.17 -12.22 5.72
C LEU A 169 -5.96 -11.38 6.14
N LEU A 170 -6.13 -10.06 6.25
CA LEU A 170 -5.04 -9.16 6.59
C LEU A 170 -4.56 -9.35 8.05
N GLN A 171 -5.44 -9.68 8.99
CA GLN A 171 -5.07 -10.03 10.36
C GLN A 171 -4.18 -11.27 10.42
N LEU A 172 -4.54 -12.34 9.70
CA LEU A 172 -3.74 -13.55 9.60
C LEU A 172 -2.40 -13.33 8.89
N MET A 173 -2.32 -12.32 8.02
CA MET A 173 -1.05 -11.85 7.41
C MET A 173 -0.23 -10.94 8.33
N GLY A 174 -0.66 -10.73 9.58
CA GLY A 174 0.07 -9.96 10.58
C GLY A 174 -0.25 -8.47 10.62
N MET A 175 -1.27 -7.98 9.90
CA MET A 175 -1.64 -6.57 9.94
C MET A 175 -2.21 -6.20 11.32
N PRO A 176 -1.62 -5.23 12.04
CA PRO A 176 -2.01 -4.87 13.40
C PRO A 176 -3.20 -3.90 13.38
N PHE A 177 -4.42 -4.41 13.30
CA PHE A 177 -5.62 -3.57 13.39
C PHE A 177 -5.85 -3.11 14.83
N ARG A 178 -6.30 -1.86 14.95
CA ARG A 178 -6.77 -1.30 16.22
C ARG A 178 -8.14 -1.89 16.56
N ASN A 179 -8.31 -2.31 17.80
CA ASN A 179 -9.59 -2.72 18.38
C ASN A 179 -10.54 -1.54 18.54
#